data_9ad0d07e0071ede1d6bd8d02a958999c
#
_entry.id   9ad0d07e0071ede1d6bd8d02a958999c
#
_cell.length_a   1.000
_cell.length_b   1.000
_cell.length_c   1.000
_cell.angle_alpha   90.00
_cell.angle_beta   90.00
_cell.angle_gamma   90.00
#
_symmetry.space_group_name_H-M   'P 1'
#
loop_
_entity.id
_entity.type
_entity.pdbx_description
1 polymer ?
#
loop_
_entity_poly.entity_id
_entity_poly.type
_entity_poly.pdbx_seq_one_letter_code
_entity_poly.pdbx_strand_id
1 'polypeptide(L)'
;AKKMGTPTMGGVLILLSIGISTLLWADLSNPYVWIVLAVMVIFGAVGWADDWIKVRYKDNAGLPAKKKFFWTSVGSLGAGIALYVIATQQANPVHTANMLDLLIPFFKNISIPFSAIPLGIGFIIFTYLVINGASNAVNLTDGLDGLAIMPIVLVAAGLGVFAYLAGDVRFANYLHMPYVKYSSELVVICAAMIGAGLAFLWYNAHPAQVFMGDVGALSLGAMLGTIAVMVRQEIVFAIMGGVFVVEAISVFLQIGSLRMRNKRVFLMA
;
A
#
# COMPACT_ATOMS: atom_id res chain seq x y z
N ALA A 1 -1.67 18.15 -23.93
CA ALA A 1 -2.66 17.38 -24.69
C ALA A 1 -3.93 17.26 -23.85
N LYS A 2 -5.10 17.55 -24.43
CA LYS A 2 -6.38 17.46 -23.73
C LYS A 2 -6.66 15.98 -23.41
N LYS A 3 -6.67 15.60 -22.14
CA LYS A 3 -7.12 14.27 -21.63
C LYS A 3 -8.65 14.07 -21.76
N MET A 4 -9.30 14.82 -22.67
CA MET A 4 -10.75 14.74 -22.86
C MET A 4 -11.09 13.49 -23.67
N GLY A 5 -11.85 12.58 -23.05
CA GLY A 5 -12.38 11.37 -23.70
C GLY A 5 -11.73 10.04 -23.29
N THR A 6 -10.64 10.06 -22.51
CA THR A 6 -10.05 8.81 -21.99
C THR A 6 -10.86 8.32 -20.79
N PRO A 7 -11.36 7.06 -20.79
CA PRO A 7 -12.09 6.49 -19.66
C PRO A 7 -11.21 6.43 -18.41
N THR A 8 -11.81 6.68 -17.26
CA THR A 8 -11.19 6.55 -15.93
C THR A 8 -11.80 5.37 -15.17
N MET A 9 -11.34 5.13 -13.94
CA MET A 9 -11.77 4.04 -13.05
C MET A 9 -11.33 2.63 -13.52
N GLY A 10 -10.26 2.53 -14.33
CA GLY A 10 -9.64 1.24 -14.67
C GLY A 10 -9.18 0.44 -13.45
N GLY A 11 -8.96 1.11 -12.33
CA GLY A 11 -8.66 0.48 -11.05
C GLY A 11 -9.70 -0.55 -10.60
N VAL A 12 -10.98 -0.40 -10.96
CA VAL A 12 -12.02 -1.39 -10.63
C VAL A 12 -11.69 -2.75 -11.24
N LEU A 13 -11.27 -2.80 -12.49
CA LEU A 13 -10.89 -4.06 -13.17
C LEU A 13 -9.65 -4.69 -12.51
N ILE A 14 -8.67 -3.87 -12.14
CA ILE A 14 -7.48 -4.32 -11.41
C ILE A 14 -7.89 -4.99 -10.09
N LEU A 15 -8.70 -4.31 -9.27
CA LEU A 15 -9.12 -4.82 -7.97
C LEU A 15 -9.99 -6.07 -8.08
N LEU A 16 -10.89 -6.14 -9.05
CA LEU A 16 -11.68 -7.34 -9.33
C LEU A 16 -10.77 -8.52 -9.71
N SER A 17 -9.80 -8.31 -10.60
CA SER A 17 -8.86 -9.34 -11.01
C SER A 17 -8.03 -9.86 -9.83
N ILE A 18 -7.53 -8.96 -8.98
CA ILE A 18 -6.79 -9.33 -7.76
C ILE A 18 -7.69 -10.09 -6.79
N GLY A 19 -8.89 -9.56 -6.53
CA GLY A 19 -9.85 -10.18 -5.59
C GLY A 19 -10.25 -11.59 -6.02
N ILE A 20 -10.65 -11.77 -7.28
CA ILE A 20 -11.05 -13.08 -7.83
C ILE A 20 -9.86 -14.06 -7.79
N SER A 21 -8.68 -13.64 -8.25
CA SER A 21 -7.49 -14.49 -8.23
C SER A 21 -7.12 -14.89 -6.81
N THR A 22 -7.15 -13.96 -5.86
CA THR A 22 -6.86 -14.26 -4.45
C THR A 22 -7.87 -15.23 -3.86
N LEU A 23 -9.16 -15.05 -4.08
CA LEU A 23 -10.21 -15.94 -3.56
C LEU A 23 -10.14 -17.36 -4.16
N LEU A 24 -9.62 -17.51 -5.38
CA LEU A 24 -9.48 -18.80 -6.04
C LEU A 24 -8.21 -19.56 -5.65
N TRP A 25 -7.11 -18.86 -5.37
CA TRP A 25 -5.80 -19.48 -5.25
C TRP A 25 -5.15 -19.37 -3.88
N ALA A 26 -5.56 -18.41 -3.02
CA ALA A 26 -5.00 -18.27 -1.69
C ALA A 26 -5.70 -19.19 -0.67
N ASP A 27 -4.96 -19.58 0.36
CA ASP A 27 -5.53 -20.24 1.54
C ASP A 27 -6.40 -19.25 2.33
N LEU A 28 -7.72 -19.42 2.22
CA LEU A 28 -8.70 -18.57 2.88
C LEU A 28 -8.77 -18.79 4.40
N SER A 29 -8.07 -19.77 4.95
CA SER A 29 -7.91 -19.92 6.40
C SER A 29 -6.87 -18.95 6.98
N ASN A 30 -6.06 -18.34 6.12
CA ASN A 30 -5.00 -17.40 6.49
C ASN A 30 -5.58 -15.99 6.79
N PRO A 31 -5.44 -15.48 8.02
CA PRO A 31 -6.01 -14.18 8.39
C PRO A 31 -5.38 -13.00 7.64
N TYR A 32 -4.12 -13.10 7.20
CA TYR A 32 -3.45 -12.04 6.45
C TYR A 32 -4.11 -11.79 5.09
N VAL A 33 -4.60 -12.85 4.43
CA VAL A 33 -5.34 -12.74 3.17
C VAL A 33 -6.57 -11.84 3.34
N TRP A 34 -7.35 -12.09 4.41
CA TRP A 34 -8.56 -11.31 4.67
C TRP A 34 -8.27 -9.85 5.04
N ILE A 35 -7.18 -9.59 5.78
CA ILE A 35 -6.81 -8.19 6.11
C ILE A 35 -6.46 -7.43 4.84
N VAL A 36 -5.65 -8.01 3.93
CA VAL A 36 -5.29 -7.33 2.67
C VAL A 36 -6.52 -7.13 1.79
N LEU A 37 -7.40 -8.13 1.68
CA LEU A 37 -8.66 -8.00 0.93
C LEU A 37 -9.58 -6.94 1.54
N ALA A 38 -9.69 -6.87 2.87
CA ALA A 38 -10.49 -5.84 3.54
C ALA A 38 -9.93 -4.43 3.27
N VAL A 39 -8.61 -4.25 3.38
CA VAL A 39 -7.94 -2.98 3.03
C VAL A 39 -8.19 -2.64 1.56
N MET A 40 -8.03 -3.60 0.64
CA MET A 40 -8.33 -3.42 -0.78
C MET A 40 -9.75 -2.90 -1.00
N VAL A 41 -10.74 -3.51 -0.37
CA VAL A 41 -12.15 -3.14 -0.54
C VAL A 41 -12.45 -1.78 0.08
N ILE A 42 -11.96 -1.50 1.30
CA ILE A 42 -12.23 -0.22 1.98
C ILE A 42 -11.62 0.93 1.19
N PHE A 43 -10.34 0.85 0.83
CA PHE A 43 -9.67 1.92 0.08
C PHE A 43 -10.20 2.03 -1.35
N GLY A 44 -10.53 0.90 -1.99
CA GLY A 44 -11.18 0.85 -3.28
C GLY A 44 -12.55 1.51 -3.28
N ALA A 45 -13.36 1.28 -2.24
CA ALA A 45 -14.67 1.92 -2.08
C ALA A 45 -14.55 3.45 -1.88
N VAL A 46 -13.56 3.90 -1.10
CA VAL A 46 -13.28 5.34 -0.93
C VAL A 46 -12.87 5.98 -2.24
N GLY A 47 -11.96 5.35 -2.98
CA GLY A 47 -11.55 5.82 -4.30
C GLY A 47 -12.68 5.79 -5.32
N TRP A 48 -13.49 4.73 -5.31
CA TRP A 48 -14.69 4.63 -6.16
C TRP A 48 -15.68 5.76 -5.88
N ALA A 49 -15.95 6.05 -4.62
CA ALA A 49 -16.84 7.15 -4.25
C ALA A 49 -16.31 8.52 -4.74
N ASP A 50 -14.98 8.72 -4.65
CA ASP A 50 -14.31 9.92 -5.14
C ASP A 50 -14.45 10.07 -6.67
N ASP A 51 -14.06 9.03 -7.41
CA ASP A 51 -14.10 9.01 -8.87
C ASP A 51 -15.55 9.08 -9.40
N TRP A 52 -16.50 8.39 -8.73
CA TRP A 52 -17.91 8.44 -9.08
C TRP A 52 -18.50 9.85 -9.01
N ILE A 53 -18.17 10.61 -7.94
CA ILE A 53 -18.59 12.00 -7.79
C ILE A 53 -18.04 12.84 -8.94
N LYS A 54 -16.73 12.71 -9.24
CA LYS A 54 -16.06 13.43 -10.34
C LYS A 54 -16.73 13.18 -11.69
N VAL A 55 -17.05 11.91 -11.99
CA VAL A 55 -17.65 11.51 -13.28
C VAL A 55 -19.13 11.90 -13.34
N ARG A 56 -19.91 11.60 -12.30
CA ARG A 56 -21.37 11.75 -12.32
C ARG A 56 -21.82 13.21 -12.24
N TYR A 57 -21.14 13.99 -11.42
CA TYR A 57 -21.50 15.40 -11.19
C TYR A 57 -20.60 16.38 -11.93
N LYS A 58 -19.60 15.89 -12.67
CA LYS A 58 -18.59 16.72 -13.36
C LYS A 58 -17.90 17.71 -12.41
N ASP A 59 -17.80 17.34 -11.14
CA ASP A 59 -17.14 18.13 -10.09
C ASP A 59 -15.72 17.61 -9.90
N ASN A 60 -14.74 18.43 -10.29
CA ASN A 60 -13.32 18.07 -10.18
C ASN A 60 -12.86 17.95 -8.72
N ALA A 61 -13.62 18.43 -7.75
CA ALA A 61 -13.25 18.36 -6.34
C ALA A 61 -13.42 16.94 -5.76
N GLY A 62 -14.36 16.15 -6.29
CA GLY A 62 -14.62 14.78 -5.84
C GLY A 62 -15.12 14.70 -4.41
N LEU A 63 -14.71 13.66 -3.67
CA LEU A 63 -15.07 13.46 -2.28
C LEU A 63 -14.35 14.51 -1.39
N PRO A 64 -15.05 15.19 -0.45
CA PRO A 64 -14.41 16.12 0.46
C PRO A 64 -13.22 15.49 1.19
N ALA A 65 -12.06 16.17 1.19
CA ALA A 65 -10.80 15.64 1.73
C ALA A 65 -10.92 15.10 3.17
N LYS A 66 -11.74 15.75 4.01
CA LYS A 66 -12.01 15.29 5.39
C LYS A 66 -12.69 13.91 5.43
N LYS A 67 -13.66 13.65 4.53
CA LYS A 67 -14.36 12.37 4.44
C LYS A 67 -13.43 11.28 3.89
N LYS A 68 -12.65 11.60 2.85
CA LYS A 68 -11.65 10.70 2.29
C LYS A 68 -10.64 10.28 3.36
N PHE A 69 -10.07 11.26 4.06
CA PHE A 69 -9.11 11.01 5.14
C PHE A 69 -9.71 10.21 6.29
N PHE A 70 -10.95 10.48 6.70
CA PHE A 70 -11.63 9.73 7.76
C PHE A 70 -11.76 8.24 7.42
N TRP A 71 -12.28 7.90 6.25
CA TRP A 71 -12.50 6.52 5.87
C TRP A 71 -11.20 5.74 5.62
N THR A 72 -10.20 6.38 5.01
CA THR A 72 -8.87 5.76 4.87
C THR A 72 -8.21 5.55 6.23
N SER A 73 -8.40 6.48 7.19
CA SER A 73 -7.93 6.32 8.57
C SER A 73 -8.60 5.16 9.28
N VAL A 74 -9.91 5.01 9.14
CA VAL A 74 -10.66 3.87 9.72
C VAL A 74 -10.11 2.53 9.19
N GLY A 75 -9.91 2.43 7.87
CA GLY A 75 -9.35 1.23 7.25
C GLY A 75 -7.94 0.90 7.74
N SER A 76 -7.06 1.89 7.80
CA SER A 76 -5.67 1.69 8.26
C SER A 76 -5.58 1.35 9.74
N LEU A 77 -6.36 2.03 10.59
CA LEU A 77 -6.41 1.71 12.03
C LEU A 77 -6.98 0.31 12.26
N GLY A 78 -8.05 -0.05 11.54
CA GLY A 78 -8.61 -1.40 11.59
C GLY A 78 -7.60 -2.48 11.23
N ALA A 79 -6.83 -2.27 10.17
CA ALA A 79 -5.74 -3.17 9.78
C ALA A 79 -4.64 -3.25 10.86
N GLY A 80 -4.21 -2.09 11.41
CA GLY A 80 -3.21 -2.04 12.47
C GLY A 80 -3.66 -2.78 13.74
N ILE A 81 -4.91 -2.61 14.15
CA ILE A 81 -5.49 -3.32 15.30
C ILE A 81 -5.57 -4.83 15.02
N ALA A 82 -6.03 -5.23 13.84
CA ALA A 82 -6.11 -6.64 13.48
C ALA A 82 -4.74 -7.32 13.49
N LEU A 83 -3.70 -6.66 12.94
CA LEU A 83 -2.33 -7.15 12.96
C LEU A 83 -1.76 -7.23 14.38
N TYR A 84 -2.05 -6.25 15.23
CA TYR A 84 -1.66 -6.27 16.64
C TYR A 84 -2.29 -7.47 17.37
N VAL A 85 -3.59 -7.71 17.18
CA VAL A 85 -4.29 -8.85 17.80
C VAL A 85 -3.68 -10.17 17.34
N ILE A 86 -3.39 -10.34 16.05
CA ILE A 86 -2.75 -11.56 15.54
C ILE A 86 -1.34 -11.75 16.12
N ALA A 87 -0.56 -10.66 16.22
CA ALA A 87 0.78 -10.72 16.82
C ALA A 87 0.73 -11.14 18.30
N THR A 88 -0.22 -10.63 19.07
CA THR A 88 -0.37 -10.93 20.50
C THR A 88 -0.94 -12.31 20.80
N GLN A 89 -1.62 -12.94 19.85
CA GLN A 89 -2.07 -14.33 19.99
C GLN A 89 -0.95 -15.36 19.88
N GLN A 90 0.26 -14.97 19.54
CA GLN A 90 1.40 -15.87 19.48
C GLN A 90 1.91 -16.18 20.92
N ALA A 91 2.04 -17.46 21.22
CA ALA A 91 2.39 -17.93 22.57
C ALA A 91 3.81 -17.55 23.02
N ASN A 92 4.69 -17.13 22.11
CA ASN A 92 6.08 -16.82 22.43
C ASN A 92 6.30 -15.29 22.44
N PRO A 93 6.67 -14.70 23.61
CA PRO A 93 6.90 -13.26 23.74
C PRO A 93 7.97 -12.70 22.79
N VAL A 94 9.01 -13.50 22.50
CA VAL A 94 10.07 -13.09 21.55
C VAL A 94 9.53 -12.96 20.13
N HIS A 95 8.66 -13.88 19.70
CA HIS A 95 8.00 -13.77 18.41
C HIS A 95 7.06 -12.58 18.35
N THR A 96 6.31 -12.31 19.42
CA THR A 96 5.44 -11.13 19.52
C THR A 96 6.24 -9.83 19.40
N ALA A 97 7.35 -9.69 20.12
CA ALA A 97 8.23 -8.52 20.00
C ALA A 97 8.76 -8.35 18.59
N ASN A 98 9.27 -9.43 17.96
CA ASN A 98 9.76 -9.40 16.58
C ASN A 98 8.67 -9.00 15.58
N MET A 99 7.41 -9.27 15.87
CA MET A 99 6.28 -8.88 15.03
C MET A 99 5.85 -7.43 15.19
N LEU A 100 6.14 -6.81 16.33
CA LEU A 100 5.72 -5.44 16.65
C LEU A 100 6.84 -4.40 16.46
N ASP A 101 8.12 -4.80 16.58
CA ASP A 101 9.25 -3.89 16.56
C ASP A 101 9.65 -3.53 15.13
N LEU A 102 9.99 -2.27 14.87
CA LEU A 102 10.47 -1.84 13.56
C LEU A 102 11.92 -2.29 13.36
N LEU A 103 12.15 -3.06 12.30
CA LEU A 103 13.48 -3.54 11.95
C LEU A 103 14.21 -2.53 11.06
N ILE A 104 15.49 -2.28 11.38
CA ILE A 104 16.33 -1.41 10.55
C ILE A 104 17.07 -2.29 9.54
N PRO A 105 16.84 -2.09 8.22
CA PRO A 105 17.53 -2.86 7.19
C PRO A 105 19.04 -2.64 7.30
N PHE A 106 19.81 -3.66 6.91
CA PHE A 106 21.28 -3.73 7.00
C PHE A 106 21.83 -3.91 8.43
N PHE A 107 21.12 -3.50 9.48
CA PHE A 107 21.54 -3.65 10.88
C PHE A 107 20.65 -4.69 11.57
N LYS A 108 20.96 -5.97 11.37
CA LYS A 108 20.12 -7.11 11.77
C LYS A 108 19.77 -7.19 13.28
N ASN A 109 20.57 -6.55 14.13
CA ASN A 109 20.43 -6.55 15.59
C ASN A 109 19.83 -5.24 16.12
N ILE A 110 19.46 -4.31 15.26
CA ILE A 110 18.90 -3.01 15.66
C ILE A 110 17.43 -2.96 15.28
N SER A 111 16.58 -2.83 16.29
CA SER A 111 15.15 -2.61 16.12
C SER A 111 14.68 -1.43 16.97
N ILE A 112 13.61 -0.76 16.53
CA ILE A 112 12.92 0.25 17.35
C ILE A 112 11.81 -0.48 18.08
N PRO A 113 11.86 -0.55 19.45
CA PRO A 113 10.98 -1.40 20.21
C PRO A 113 9.58 -0.78 20.39
N PHE A 114 8.71 -0.91 19.40
CA PHE A 114 7.30 -0.54 19.55
C PHE A 114 6.54 -1.46 20.50
N SER A 115 7.04 -2.69 20.71
CA SER A 115 6.53 -3.62 21.71
C SER A 115 6.64 -3.10 23.15
N ALA A 116 7.60 -2.19 23.43
CA ALA A 116 7.76 -1.55 24.73
C ALA A 116 6.65 -0.52 25.06
N ILE A 117 5.90 -0.07 24.04
CA ILE A 117 4.79 0.88 24.23
C ILE A 117 3.52 0.08 24.60
N PRO A 118 2.88 0.41 25.76
CA PRO A 118 1.69 -0.31 26.21
C PRO A 118 0.60 -0.40 25.14
N LEU A 119 -0.14 -1.51 25.14
CA LEU A 119 -1.27 -1.79 24.24
C LEU A 119 -0.93 -1.75 22.73
N GLY A 120 0.36 -1.84 22.37
CA GLY A 120 0.80 -1.80 20.97
C GLY A 120 0.50 -0.50 20.23
N ILE A 121 0.23 0.59 20.95
CA ILE A 121 -0.16 1.88 20.36
C ILE A 121 0.90 2.36 19.37
N GLY A 122 2.20 2.18 19.70
CA GLY A 122 3.30 2.54 18.80
C GLY A 122 3.23 1.81 17.44
N PHE A 123 3.00 0.50 17.50
CA PHE A 123 2.84 -0.33 16.31
C PHE A 123 1.60 0.06 15.48
N ILE A 124 0.46 0.25 16.16
CA ILE A 124 -0.80 0.61 15.48
C ILE A 124 -0.67 1.97 14.78
N ILE A 125 -0.10 2.98 15.45
CA ILE A 125 0.12 4.31 14.85
C ILE A 125 1.12 4.21 13.70
N PHE A 126 2.20 3.46 13.85
CA PHE A 126 3.18 3.29 12.79
C PHE A 126 2.57 2.58 11.57
N THR A 127 1.83 1.49 11.78
CA THR A 127 1.08 0.78 10.73
C THR A 127 0.10 1.71 10.00
N TYR A 128 -0.65 2.50 10.76
CA TYR A 128 -1.53 3.53 10.21
C TYR A 128 -0.79 4.51 9.29
N LEU A 129 0.36 5.01 9.74
CA LEU A 129 1.18 5.94 8.94
C LEU A 129 1.71 5.29 7.66
N VAL A 130 2.17 4.04 7.75
CA VAL A 130 2.67 3.30 6.57
C VAL A 130 1.55 3.08 5.56
N ILE A 131 0.40 2.57 5.98
CA ILE A 131 -0.72 2.26 5.06
C ILE A 131 -1.29 3.54 4.43
N ASN A 132 -1.60 4.57 5.24
CA ASN A 132 -2.11 5.83 4.69
C ASN A 132 -1.06 6.57 3.87
N GLY A 133 0.20 6.56 4.32
CA GLY A 133 1.31 7.16 3.58
C GLY A 133 1.49 6.53 2.21
N ALA A 134 1.54 5.20 2.14
CA ALA A 134 1.66 4.45 0.90
C ALA A 134 0.46 4.70 -0.04
N SER A 135 -0.76 4.64 0.48
CA SER A 135 -1.98 4.90 -0.28
C SER A 135 -1.96 6.28 -0.93
N ASN A 136 -1.68 7.31 -0.15
CA ASN A 136 -1.66 8.69 -0.67
C ASN A 136 -0.45 8.95 -1.58
N ALA A 137 0.72 8.37 -1.30
CA ALA A 137 1.91 8.54 -2.14
C ALA A 137 1.70 7.93 -3.54
N VAL A 138 1.12 6.72 -3.61
CA VAL A 138 0.76 6.10 -4.89
C VAL A 138 -0.29 6.94 -5.63
N ASN A 139 -1.29 7.46 -4.92
CA ASN A 139 -2.31 8.31 -5.52
C ASN A 139 -1.74 9.63 -6.08
N LEU A 140 -0.77 10.24 -5.39
CA LEU A 140 -0.07 11.42 -5.90
C LEU A 140 0.76 11.11 -7.15
N THR A 141 1.32 9.91 -7.24
CA THR A 141 2.14 9.46 -8.38
C THR A 141 1.29 9.13 -9.62
N ASP A 142 -0.02 8.81 -9.47
CA ASP A 142 -0.94 8.51 -10.58
C ASP A 142 -1.37 9.75 -11.39
N GLY A 143 -0.43 10.64 -11.64
CA GLY A 143 -0.64 11.86 -12.42
C GLY A 143 -0.28 11.75 -13.90
N LEU A 144 0.56 10.81 -14.28
CA LEU A 144 1.09 10.60 -15.63
C LEU A 144 0.86 9.17 -16.12
N ASP A 145 0.71 9.04 -17.44
CA ASP A 145 0.45 7.76 -18.12
C ASP A 145 1.54 6.73 -17.78
N GLY A 146 1.15 5.60 -17.17
CA GLY A 146 2.03 4.48 -16.82
C GLY A 146 2.95 4.68 -15.62
N LEU A 147 3.03 5.90 -15.06
CA LEU A 147 4.00 6.24 -14.01
C LEU A 147 3.77 5.48 -12.70
N ALA A 148 2.52 5.33 -12.26
CA ALA A 148 2.21 4.69 -10.98
C ALA A 148 2.23 3.18 -11.06
N ILE A 149 1.68 2.59 -12.13
CA ILE A 149 1.43 1.15 -12.19
C ILE A 149 2.72 0.32 -12.28
N MET A 150 3.74 0.78 -13.02
CA MET A 150 4.99 0.03 -13.14
C MET A 150 5.77 -0.07 -11.82
N PRO A 151 5.98 1.01 -11.04
CA PRO A 151 6.53 0.91 -9.70
C PRO A 151 5.70 0.03 -8.75
N ILE A 152 4.35 0.06 -8.83
CA ILE A 152 3.48 -0.84 -8.06
C ILE A 152 3.83 -2.30 -8.35
N VAL A 153 3.96 -2.68 -9.62
CA VAL A 153 4.31 -4.04 -10.05
C VAL A 153 5.69 -4.45 -9.52
N LEU A 154 6.69 -3.58 -9.63
CA LEU A 154 8.04 -3.86 -9.15
C LEU A 154 8.11 -4.00 -7.63
N VAL A 155 7.43 -3.12 -6.90
CA VAL A 155 7.35 -3.19 -5.44
C VAL A 155 6.59 -4.44 -4.99
N ALA A 156 5.47 -4.78 -5.65
CA ALA A 156 4.73 -6.01 -5.37
C ALA A 156 5.60 -7.26 -5.60
N ALA A 157 6.43 -7.28 -6.66
CA ALA A 157 7.38 -8.36 -6.90
C ALA A 157 8.42 -8.47 -5.77
N GLY A 158 9.02 -7.35 -5.34
CA GLY A 158 9.96 -7.32 -4.22
C GLY A 158 9.32 -7.79 -2.91
N LEU A 159 8.13 -7.27 -2.58
CA LEU A 159 7.39 -7.70 -1.37
C LEU A 159 6.97 -9.17 -1.43
N GLY A 160 6.62 -9.70 -2.62
CA GLY A 160 6.34 -11.11 -2.82
C GLY A 160 7.54 -12.00 -2.51
N VAL A 161 8.74 -11.59 -2.91
CA VAL A 161 9.98 -12.30 -2.54
C VAL A 161 10.17 -12.28 -1.02
N PHE A 162 10.02 -11.13 -0.36
CA PHE A 162 10.10 -11.04 1.10
C PHE A 162 9.02 -11.86 1.81
N ALA A 163 7.80 -11.88 1.28
CA ALA A 163 6.71 -12.69 1.81
C ALA A 163 7.04 -14.19 1.79
N TYR A 164 7.60 -14.67 0.68
CA TYR A 164 8.05 -16.04 0.55
C TYR A 164 9.18 -16.38 1.52
N LEU A 165 10.21 -15.55 1.59
CA LEU A 165 11.38 -15.77 2.44
C LEU A 165 11.04 -15.69 3.94
N ALA A 166 10.23 -14.72 4.35
CA ALA A 166 9.80 -14.57 5.74
C ALA A 166 8.81 -15.66 6.18
N GLY A 167 8.10 -16.29 5.24
CA GLY A 167 7.14 -17.36 5.50
C GLY A 167 7.75 -18.76 5.65
N ASP A 168 9.02 -18.95 5.32
CA ASP A 168 9.73 -20.23 5.50
C ASP A 168 10.80 -20.11 6.58
N VAL A 169 10.72 -20.96 7.61
CA VAL A 169 11.64 -20.95 8.78
C VAL A 169 13.10 -21.11 8.36
N ARG A 170 13.40 -21.91 7.33
CA ARG A 170 14.76 -22.17 6.87
C ARG A 170 15.37 -20.94 6.22
N PHE A 171 14.63 -20.27 5.32
CA PHE A 171 15.07 -19.06 4.68
C PHE A 171 15.16 -17.88 5.67
N ALA A 172 14.16 -17.75 6.54
CA ALA A 172 14.15 -16.72 7.57
C ALA A 172 15.38 -16.84 8.48
N ASN A 173 15.71 -18.03 8.96
CA ASN A 173 16.90 -18.27 9.78
C ASN A 173 18.20 -18.05 9.01
N TYR A 174 18.33 -18.52 7.77
CA TYR A 174 19.54 -18.36 6.96
C TYR A 174 19.83 -16.88 6.68
N LEU A 175 18.80 -16.10 6.36
CA LEU A 175 18.92 -14.67 6.06
C LEU A 175 18.91 -13.78 7.32
N HIS A 176 18.71 -14.38 8.49
CA HIS A 176 18.53 -13.66 9.76
C HIS A 176 17.39 -12.64 9.69
N MET A 177 16.27 -13.06 9.09
CA MET A 177 15.03 -12.30 9.05
C MET A 177 14.04 -12.85 10.08
N PRO A 178 13.07 -12.05 10.56
CA PRO A 178 12.00 -12.59 11.39
C PRO A 178 11.15 -13.57 10.59
N TYR A 179 10.88 -14.73 11.18
CA TYR A 179 9.89 -15.65 10.63
C TYR A 179 8.48 -15.13 10.88
N VAL A 180 7.67 -15.05 9.83
CA VAL A 180 6.29 -14.58 9.89
C VAL A 180 5.35 -15.70 9.38
N LYS A 181 4.70 -16.37 10.32
CA LYS A 181 3.91 -17.60 10.10
C LYS A 181 2.92 -17.55 8.91
N TYR A 182 2.31 -16.39 8.65
CA TYR A 182 1.23 -16.27 7.66
C TYR A 182 1.65 -15.58 6.37
N SER A 183 2.92 -15.18 6.23
CA SER A 183 3.34 -14.31 5.14
C SER A 183 3.45 -15.01 3.79
N SER A 184 3.68 -16.32 3.73
CA SER A 184 3.85 -17.06 2.47
C SER A 184 2.66 -16.91 1.52
N GLU A 185 1.43 -16.87 2.04
CA GLU A 185 0.22 -16.69 1.22
C GLU A 185 0.11 -15.31 0.57
N LEU A 186 0.81 -14.32 1.11
CA LEU A 186 0.86 -12.99 0.50
C LEU A 186 1.51 -13.00 -0.90
N VAL A 187 2.29 -14.05 -1.21
CA VAL A 187 2.85 -14.26 -2.55
C VAL A 187 1.75 -14.36 -3.60
N VAL A 188 0.64 -15.01 -3.29
CA VAL A 188 -0.51 -15.15 -4.20
C VAL A 188 -1.10 -13.78 -4.51
N ILE A 189 -1.26 -12.93 -3.49
CA ILE A 189 -1.77 -11.56 -3.65
C ILE A 189 -0.78 -10.71 -4.45
N CYS A 190 0.52 -10.79 -4.14
CA CYS A 190 1.55 -10.07 -4.89
C CYS A 190 1.58 -10.51 -6.36
N ALA A 191 1.47 -11.81 -6.65
CA ALA A 191 1.41 -12.33 -8.00
C ALA A 191 0.16 -11.84 -8.75
N ALA A 192 -1.00 -11.81 -8.08
CA ALA A 192 -2.23 -11.26 -8.63
C ALA A 192 -2.08 -9.75 -8.94
N MET A 193 -1.44 -8.98 -8.05
CA MET A 193 -1.14 -7.55 -8.27
C MET A 193 -0.21 -7.37 -9.48
N ILE A 194 0.82 -8.19 -9.62
CA ILE A 194 1.74 -8.15 -10.76
C ILE A 194 1.00 -8.44 -12.05
N GLY A 195 0.23 -9.53 -12.11
CA GLY A 195 -0.52 -9.92 -13.30
C GLY A 195 -1.54 -8.87 -13.74
N ALA A 196 -2.37 -8.39 -12.80
CA ALA A 196 -3.34 -7.35 -13.06
C ALA A 196 -2.68 -6.01 -13.45
N GLY A 197 -1.57 -5.67 -12.78
CA GLY A 197 -0.81 -4.44 -13.06
C GLY A 197 -0.16 -4.45 -14.43
N LEU A 198 0.47 -5.56 -14.84
CA LEU A 198 1.07 -5.70 -16.18
C LEU A 198 0.02 -5.67 -17.27
N ALA A 199 -1.12 -6.35 -17.08
CA ALA A 199 -2.23 -6.29 -18.01
C ALA A 199 -2.79 -4.86 -18.16
N PHE A 200 -2.94 -4.15 -17.04
CA PHE A 200 -3.39 -2.76 -17.06
C PHE A 200 -2.37 -1.82 -17.70
N LEU A 201 -1.07 -2.03 -17.45
CA LEU A 201 0.01 -1.22 -18.03
C LEU A 201 -0.06 -1.20 -19.57
N TRP A 202 -0.48 -2.30 -20.20
CA TRP A 202 -0.65 -2.37 -21.64
C TRP A 202 -1.58 -1.29 -22.21
N TYR A 203 -2.63 -0.94 -21.46
CA TYR A 203 -3.60 0.09 -21.83
C TYR A 203 -3.31 1.46 -21.21
N ASN A 204 -2.49 1.52 -20.18
CA ASN A 204 -2.14 2.75 -19.47
C ASN A 204 -0.79 3.34 -19.90
N ALA A 205 0.03 2.61 -20.66
CA ALA A 205 1.25 3.14 -21.26
C ALA A 205 0.95 4.30 -22.22
N HIS A 206 1.89 5.26 -22.28
CA HIS A 206 1.68 6.46 -23.14
C HIS A 206 1.55 6.12 -24.62
N PRO A 207 0.51 6.63 -25.32
CA PRO A 207 -0.62 7.43 -24.83
C PRO A 207 -1.69 6.56 -24.16
N ALA A 208 -2.05 6.89 -22.91
CA ALA A 208 -2.96 6.08 -22.13
C ALA A 208 -4.37 6.00 -22.75
N GLN A 209 -4.89 4.78 -22.88
CA GLN A 209 -6.24 4.49 -23.32
C GLN A 209 -7.23 4.43 -22.15
N VAL A 210 -6.74 4.13 -20.92
CA VAL A 210 -7.54 4.04 -19.69
C VAL A 210 -6.71 4.59 -18.53
N PHE A 211 -7.33 5.37 -17.64
CA PHE A 211 -6.73 5.83 -16.40
C PHE A 211 -7.15 4.95 -15.23
N MET A 212 -6.21 4.74 -14.28
CA MET A 212 -6.45 3.92 -13.10
C MET A 212 -7.48 4.55 -12.16
N GLY A 213 -7.34 5.84 -11.90
CA GLY A 213 -8.20 6.60 -10.99
C GLY A 213 -7.90 6.33 -9.52
N ASP A 214 -8.58 7.09 -8.66
CA ASP A 214 -8.43 7.00 -7.19
C ASP A 214 -8.81 5.61 -6.66
N VAL A 215 -9.71 4.89 -7.34
CA VAL A 215 -10.08 3.50 -7.01
C VAL A 215 -8.85 2.60 -6.94
N GLY A 216 -8.06 2.58 -7.99
CA GLY A 216 -6.88 1.73 -8.08
C GLY A 216 -5.73 2.27 -7.26
N ALA A 217 -5.43 3.57 -7.40
CA ALA A 217 -4.26 4.18 -6.80
C ALA A 217 -4.27 4.09 -5.26
N LEU A 218 -5.40 4.45 -4.61
CA LEU A 218 -5.52 4.38 -3.15
C LEU A 218 -5.45 2.94 -2.65
N SER A 219 -6.15 2.03 -3.34
CA SER A 219 -6.25 0.64 -2.91
C SER A 219 -4.92 -0.10 -3.07
N LEU A 220 -4.28 -0.01 -4.23
CA LEU A 220 -2.99 -0.67 -4.47
C LEU A 220 -1.90 -0.14 -3.55
N GLY A 221 -1.85 1.19 -3.32
CA GLY A 221 -0.92 1.78 -2.36
C GLY A 221 -1.14 1.27 -0.93
N ALA A 222 -2.41 1.19 -0.48
CA ALA A 222 -2.75 0.65 0.83
C ALA A 222 -2.41 -0.84 0.96
N MET A 223 -2.67 -1.64 -0.09
CA MET A 223 -2.28 -3.06 -0.11
C MET A 223 -0.76 -3.24 0.03
N LEU A 224 0.03 -2.49 -0.74
CA LEU A 224 1.51 -2.53 -0.65
C LEU A 224 1.99 -2.17 0.75
N GLY A 225 1.48 -1.07 1.34
CA GLY A 225 1.80 -0.67 2.69
C GLY A 225 1.42 -1.73 3.73
N THR A 226 0.25 -2.36 3.59
CA THR A 226 -0.21 -3.44 4.47
C THR A 226 0.70 -4.67 4.37
N ILE A 227 1.03 -5.11 3.16
CA ILE A 227 1.94 -6.24 2.94
C ILE A 227 3.33 -5.93 3.50
N ALA A 228 3.85 -4.72 3.31
CA ALA A 228 5.15 -4.31 3.83
C ALA A 228 5.22 -4.43 5.36
N VAL A 229 4.17 -4.01 6.07
CA VAL A 229 4.06 -4.18 7.54
C VAL A 229 3.99 -5.66 7.92
N MET A 230 3.19 -6.46 7.19
CA MET A 230 3.06 -7.90 7.45
C MET A 230 4.38 -8.65 7.31
N VAL A 231 5.18 -8.33 6.28
CA VAL A 231 6.48 -8.98 6.05
C VAL A 231 7.63 -8.31 6.81
N ARG A 232 7.34 -7.29 7.64
CA ARG A 232 8.32 -6.55 8.46
C ARG A 232 9.41 -5.85 7.64
N GLN A 233 9.05 -5.33 6.48
CA GLN A 233 9.98 -4.68 5.54
C GLN A 233 9.56 -3.24 5.22
N GLU A 234 9.12 -2.49 6.22
CA GLU A 234 8.54 -1.16 6.06
C GLU A 234 9.55 -0.13 5.52
N ILE A 235 10.78 -0.16 6.03
CA ILE A 235 11.85 0.74 5.55
C ILE A 235 12.34 0.31 4.16
N VAL A 236 12.48 -1.00 3.93
CA VAL A 236 12.84 -1.53 2.60
C VAL A 236 11.75 -1.18 1.57
N PHE A 237 10.48 -1.25 1.97
CA PHE A 237 9.36 -0.81 1.14
C PHE A 237 9.49 0.67 0.73
N ALA A 238 9.86 1.55 1.66
CA ALA A 238 10.09 2.97 1.35
C ALA A 238 11.25 3.16 0.35
N ILE A 239 12.29 2.31 0.42
CA ILE A 239 13.41 2.33 -0.53
C ILE A 239 12.97 1.80 -1.90
N MET A 240 12.28 0.64 -1.95
CA MET A 240 11.77 0.07 -3.20
C MET A 240 10.76 0.98 -3.87
N GLY A 241 9.88 1.60 -3.07
CA GLY A 241 8.89 2.59 -3.50
C GLY A 241 9.44 4.02 -3.60
N GLY A 242 10.74 4.20 -3.81
CA GLY A 242 11.40 5.50 -3.82
C GLY A 242 10.75 6.54 -4.74
N VAL A 243 10.18 6.10 -5.88
CA VAL A 243 9.41 6.98 -6.78
C VAL A 243 8.23 7.60 -6.04
N PHE A 244 7.44 6.82 -5.30
CA PHE A 244 6.30 7.31 -4.52
C PHE A 244 6.74 8.26 -3.42
N VAL A 245 7.87 7.96 -2.76
CA VAL A 245 8.43 8.82 -1.70
C VAL A 245 8.89 10.15 -2.27
N VAL A 246 9.62 10.14 -3.39
CA VAL A 246 10.12 11.36 -4.05
C VAL A 246 8.95 12.23 -4.52
N GLU A 247 7.93 11.64 -5.16
CA GLU A 247 6.74 12.38 -5.59
C GLU A 247 6.01 12.99 -4.40
N ALA A 248 5.76 12.23 -3.34
CA ALA A 248 5.12 12.75 -2.14
C ALA A 248 5.91 13.91 -1.51
N ILE A 249 7.24 13.77 -1.37
CA ILE A 249 8.10 14.82 -0.84
C ILE A 249 8.06 16.06 -1.74
N SER A 250 8.10 15.90 -3.07
CA SER A 250 8.05 17.01 -4.02
C SER A 250 6.77 17.84 -3.87
N VAL A 251 5.62 17.17 -3.72
CA VAL A 251 4.33 17.82 -3.49
C VAL A 251 4.30 18.56 -2.15
N PHE A 252 4.81 17.96 -1.07
CA PHE A 252 4.89 18.61 0.24
C PHE A 252 5.78 19.85 0.20
N LEU A 253 6.95 19.77 -0.44
CA LEU A 253 7.86 20.91 -0.61
C LEU A 253 7.21 22.02 -1.45
N GLN A 254 6.51 21.65 -2.52
CA GLN A 254 5.80 22.59 -3.38
C GLN A 254 4.70 23.34 -2.61
N ILE A 255 3.85 22.62 -1.88
CA ILE A 255 2.77 23.23 -1.08
C ILE A 255 3.36 24.10 0.03
N GLY A 256 4.41 23.64 0.72
CA GLY A 256 5.10 24.40 1.76
C GLY A 256 5.68 25.71 1.22
N SER A 257 6.37 25.66 0.07
CA SER A 257 6.94 26.85 -0.57
C SER A 257 5.87 27.83 -1.03
N LEU A 258 4.76 27.32 -1.62
CA LEU A 258 3.64 28.18 -2.02
C LEU A 258 3.01 28.91 -0.83
N ARG A 259 2.83 28.20 0.31
CA ARG A 259 2.28 28.82 1.53
C ARG A 259 3.21 29.84 2.19
N MET A 260 4.53 29.54 2.22
CA MET A 260 5.50 30.37 2.94
C MET A 260 6.09 31.50 2.09
N ARG A 261 6.31 31.27 0.80
CA ARG A 261 7.08 32.16 -0.09
C ARG A 261 6.29 32.59 -1.32
N ASN A 262 5.09 32.07 -1.54
CA ASN A 262 4.27 32.27 -2.73
C ASN A 262 5.02 32.00 -4.06
N LYS A 263 6.01 31.11 -4.02
CA LYS A 263 6.86 30.74 -5.18
C LYS A 263 6.81 29.22 -5.39
N ARG A 264 6.78 28.83 -6.69
CA ARG A 264 6.93 27.42 -7.08
C ARG A 264 8.40 27.00 -6.97
N VAL A 265 8.65 25.80 -6.45
CA VAL A 265 10.00 25.18 -6.40
C VAL A 265 10.21 24.35 -7.66
N PHE A 266 9.18 23.57 -8.05
CA PHE A 266 9.21 22.74 -9.24
C PHE A 266 8.27 23.32 -10.30
N LEU A 267 8.66 23.22 -11.59
CA LEU A 267 7.86 23.71 -12.71
C LEU A 267 6.63 22.84 -12.97
N MET A 268 6.73 21.54 -12.66
CA MET A 268 5.67 20.53 -12.80
C MET A 268 5.63 19.70 -11.53
N ALA A 269 4.77 20.00 -10.62
CA ALA A 269 4.36 19.18 -9.49
C ALA A 269 2.93 19.59 -9.09
#